data_6d84864c7a10de61cd8dea0fb8d05f2e
#
_entry.id   6d84864c7a10de61cd8dea0fb8d05f2e
#
_cell.length_a   1.000
_cell.length_b   1.000
_cell.length_c   1.000
_cell.angle_alpha   90.00
_cell.angle_beta   90.00
_cell.angle_gamma   90.00
#
_symmetry.space_group_name_H-M   'P 1'
#
loop_
_entity.id
_entity.type
_entity.pdbx_description
1 polymer ?
#
loop_
_entity_poly.entity_id
_entity_poly.type
_entity_poly.pdbx_seq_one_letter_code
_entity_poly.pdbx_strand_id
1 'polypeptide(L)'
;MHLWDKGGTTRESIISFTCGSDRLYDARLAPWDIVGSMAHAVMLERCGLITAGEKESLLAGLARLLDEVTQSDFSIGKEYEDIHSWVEIRLGEMEGEGGNPGEGRPGTQIARSAAGKVHTGCPASQIARSASGKLHTGRSRNDQVLTDLHLYIRHQSFLLAHELKDLAVDFLDLGEEHKHDLMPGFTHMQAAMVTSFGLWFASYAESLCDDLHVLAGAAALADASPLGTAAGYGTSLPIDRELTASLLGFKRLIVASPYAQMSRGRTERQLTGAIASAANTIGRFASDVILFMSPGYRFVSLKDDLTTGSSIMPQKKNPDLFELIRARCNRLQAVPGEVMLMTAGLPPGYNRDFQELKAVLFDAFDGITGLVQSVHGALAGLVIRKDILSDNSYNDIFSAEEANRMVREGIPFRDAYREVAKKAGSGSFTVPSTSQYTHTGSIGNPGTELVRERLEEVTGRFVAGNSPQELADRIREEGDQVPG
;
A
#
# COMPACT_ATOMS: atom_id res chain seq x y z
N MET A 1 -9.56 14.72 27.54
CA MET A 1 -9.68 14.05 28.87
C MET A 1 -9.00 12.71 28.72
N HIS A 2 -7.99 12.39 29.53
CA HIS A 2 -7.37 11.05 29.44
C HIS A 2 -8.14 10.09 30.31
N LEU A 3 -8.61 8.95 29.77
CA LEU A 3 -9.39 7.94 30.50
C LEU A 3 -8.64 7.37 31.74
N TRP A 4 -7.31 7.55 31.80
CA TRP A 4 -6.43 7.08 32.87
C TRP A 4 -5.85 8.24 33.73
N ASP A 5 -6.40 9.46 33.61
CA ASP A 5 -5.90 10.62 34.36
C ASP A 5 -6.14 10.45 35.89
N LYS A 6 -5.02 10.37 36.64
CA LYS A 6 -5.01 10.29 38.10
C LYS A 6 -5.00 11.67 38.78
N GLY A 7 -5.39 12.74 38.04
CA GLY A 7 -5.51 14.09 38.59
C GLY A 7 -4.21 14.91 38.56
N GLY A 8 -3.22 14.47 37.76
CA GLY A 8 -1.99 15.22 37.51
C GLY A 8 -2.08 16.07 36.26
N THR A 9 -1.68 17.34 36.31
CA THR A 9 -1.59 18.21 35.13
C THR A 9 -0.33 17.91 34.33
N THR A 10 -0.44 17.17 33.23
CA THR A 10 0.66 17.03 32.28
C THR A 10 0.85 18.36 31.51
N ARG A 11 2.10 18.78 31.35
CA ARG A 11 2.41 20.02 30.62
C ARG A 11 1.92 19.92 29.17
N GLU A 12 1.25 20.95 28.68
CA GLU A 12 0.70 21.01 27.31
C GLU A 12 1.77 20.75 26.23
N SER A 13 3.01 21.23 26.46
CA SER A 13 4.14 20.97 25.57
C SER A 13 4.51 19.46 25.46
N ILE A 14 4.35 18.70 26.56
CA ILE A 14 4.59 17.25 26.56
C ILE A 14 3.46 16.54 25.81
N ILE A 15 2.22 16.93 26.04
CA ILE A 15 1.05 16.38 25.33
C ILE A 15 1.21 16.66 23.83
N SER A 16 1.53 17.89 23.43
CA SER A 16 1.76 18.26 22.03
C SER A 16 2.88 17.43 21.39
N PHE A 17 3.97 17.18 22.11
CA PHE A 17 5.06 16.36 21.60
C PHE A 17 4.67 14.88 21.50
N THR A 18 3.99 14.31 22.49
CA THR A 18 3.68 12.88 22.54
C THR A 18 2.50 12.47 21.68
N CYS A 19 1.55 13.37 21.43
CA CYS A 19 0.44 13.12 20.51
C CYS A 19 0.78 13.55 19.08
N GLY A 20 1.60 14.59 18.89
CA GLY A 20 2.11 15.05 17.60
C GLY A 20 1.08 15.04 16.46
N SER A 21 1.47 14.45 15.33
CA SER A 21 0.63 14.20 14.17
C SER A 21 -0.16 12.87 14.27
N ASP A 22 -0.06 12.12 15.36
CA ASP A 22 -0.61 10.77 15.51
C ASP A 22 -2.13 10.73 15.26
N ARG A 23 -2.87 11.76 15.69
CA ARG A 23 -4.31 11.89 15.44
C ARG A 23 -4.69 11.94 13.96
N LEU A 24 -3.81 12.45 13.09
CA LEU A 24 -4.05 12.46 11.65
C LEU A 24 -4.02 11.03 11.07
N TYR A 25 -3.08 10.23 11.56
CA TYR A 25 -2.95 8.82 11.15
C TYR A 25 -3.99 7.93 11.83
N ASP A 26 -4.34 8.20 13.09
CA ASP A 26 -5.41 7.53 13.80
C ASP A 26 -6.78 7.75 13.15
N ALA A 27 -7.05 8.91 12.58
CA ALA A 27 -8.26 9.14 11.81
C ALA A 27 -8.39 8.16 10.61
N ARG A 28 -7.27 7.78 10.00
CA ARG A 28 -7.25 6.75 8.94
C ARG A 28 -7.45 5.34 9.46
N LEU A 29 -7.16 5.08 10.73
CA LEU A 29 -7.40 3.81 11.40
C LEU A 29 -8.81 3.69 11.98
N ALA A 30 -9.55 4.80 12.11
CA ALA A 30 -10.87 4.84 12.74
C ALA A 30 -11.85 3.76 12.23
N PRO A 31 -12.02 3.56 10.91
CA PRO A 31 -12.92 2.50 10.43
C PRO A 31 -12.48 1.09 10.87
N TRP A 32 -11.17 0.86 10.99
CA TRP A 32 -10.59 -0.43 11.36
C TRP A 32 -10.73 -0.70 12.86
N ASP A 33 -10.55 0.31 13.71
CA ASP A 33 -10.80 0.21 15.15
C ASP A 33 -12.28 -0.12 15.43
N ILE A 34 -13.19 0.50 14.70
CA ILE A 34 -14.63 0.26 14.85
C ILE A 34 -14.98 -1.19 14.49
N VAL A 35 -14.52 -1.72 13.36
CA VAL A 35 -14.83 -3.10 12.98
C VAL A 35 -14.13 -4.11 13.89
N GLY A 36 -12.91 -3.81 14.35
CA GLY A 36 -12.22 -4.58 15.38
C GLY A 36 -13.03 -4.64 16.69
N SER A 37 -13.60 -3.51 17.08
CA SER A 37 -14.47 -3.38 18.25
C SER A 37 -15.83 -4.10 18.08
N MET A 38 -16.41 -4.13 16.87
CA MET A 38 -17.62 -4.91 16.58
C MET A 38 -17.35 -6.41 16.75
N ALA A 39 -16.27 -6.95 16.16
CA ALA A 39 -15.91 -8.35 16.32
C ALA A 39 -15.62 -8.71 17.79
N HIS A 40 -14.99 -7.79 18.51
CA HIS A 40 -14.73 -7.95 19.94
C HIS A 40 -16.02 -7.99 20.78
N ALA A 41 -17.01 -7.14 20.50
CA ALA A 41 -18.31 -7.14 21.18
C ALA A 41 -19.05 -8.48 20.97
N VAL A 42 -19.04 -9.03 19.76
CA VAL A 42 -19.61 -10.36 19.47
C VAL A 42 -18.93 -11.43 20.31
N MET A 43 -17.60 -11.42 20.37
CA MET A 43 -16.82 -12.37 21.18
C MET A 43 -17.11 -12.22 22.68
N LEU A 44 -17.21 -11.01 23.21
CA LEU A 44 -17.50 -10.78 24.64
C LEU A 44 -18.87 -11.37 25.03
N GLU A 45 -19.88 -11.21 24.20
CA GLU A 45 -21.20 -11.81 24.43
C GLU A 45 -21.12 -13.34 24.40
N ARG A 46 -20.45 -13.89 23.40
CA ARG A 46 -20.28 -15.32 23.26
C ARG A 46 -19.57 -15.96 24.46
N CYS A 47 -18.62 -15.26 25.04
CA CYS A 47 -17.89 -15.69 26.24
C CYS A 47 -18.66 -15.38 27.55
N GLY A 48 -19.86 -14.84 27.49
CA GLY A 48 -20.66 -14.50 28.66
C GLY A 48 -20.15 -13.31 29.48
N LEU A 49 -19.29 -12.49 28.89
CA LEU A 49 -18.70 -11.29 29.52
C LEU A 49 -19.61 -10.06 29.42
N ILE A 50 -20.47 -10.05 28.41
CA ILE A 50 -21.58 -9.08 28.25
C ILE A 50 -22.86 -9.82 27.87
N THR A 51 -24.00 -9.15 28.02
CA THR A 51 -25.31 -9.71 27.63
C THR A 51 -25.59 -9.50 26.15
N ALA A 52 -26.54 -10.26 25.58
CA ALA A 52 -27.01 -10.07 24.20
C ALA A 52 -27.54 -8.64 23.94
N GLY A 53 -28.29 -8.06 24.87
CA GLY A 53 -28.77 -6.68 24.74
C GLY A 53 -27.62 -5.64 24.74
N GLU A 54 -26.56 -5.86 25.52
CA GLU A 54 -25.36 -5.02 25.49
C GLU A 54 -24.60 -5.16 24.16
N LYS A 55 -24.48 -6.38 23.61
CA LYS A 55 -23.90 -6.61 22.27
C LYS A 55 -24.70 -5.83 21.21
N GLU A 56 -26.01 -5.96 21.18
CA GLU A 56 -26.86 -5.26 20.21
C GLU A 56 -26.71 -3.74 20.30
N SER A 57 -26.69 -3.19 21.52
CA SER A 57 -26.47 -1.76 21.75
C SER A 57 -25.10 -1.31 21.22
N LEU A 58 -24.04 -2.07 21.51
CA LEU A 58 -22.68 -1.78 21.03
C LEU A 58 -22.60 -1.85 19.51
N LEU A 59 -23.13 -2.91 18.87
CA LEU A 59 -23.09 -3.06 17.42
C LEU A 59 -23.86 -1.94 16.71
N ALA A 60 -25.03 -1.53 17.26
CA ALA A 60 -25.80 -0.42 16.70
C ALA A 60 -25.06 0.92 16.83
N GLY A 61 -24.43 1.17 17.97
CA GLY A 61 -23.60 2.37 18.19
C GLY A 61 -22.38 2.41 17.29
N LEU A 62 -21.61 1.30 17.24
CA LEU A 62 -20.42 1.18 16.40
C LEU A 62 -20.73 1.35 14.91
N ALA A 63 -21.86 0.83 14.44
CA ALA A 63 -22.28 1.02 13.06
C ALA A 63 -22.52 2.49 12.71
N ARG A 64 -23.16 3.25 13.60
CA ARG A 64 -23.35 4.70 13.41
C ARG A 64 -22.02 5.44 13.41
N LEU A 65 -21.08 5.03 14.26
CA LEU A 65 -19.73 5.60 14.26
C LEU A 65 -18.96 5.26 12.99
N LEU A 66 -19.15 4.05 12.42
CA LEU A 66 -18.53 3.68 11.15
C LEU A 66 -19.02 4.60 10.02
N ASP A 67 -20.33 4.87 9.96
CA ASP A 67 -20.88 5.83 9.00
C ASP A 67 -20.31 7.24 9.21
N GLU A 68 -20.10 7.67 10.46
CA GLU A 68 -19.54 8.99 10.79
C GLU A 68 -18.08 9.10 10.32
N VAL A 69 -17.24 8.10 10.60
CA VAL A 69 -15.80 8.15 10.28
C VAL A 69 -15.47 7.90 8.81
N THR A 70 -16.41 7.36 8.04
CA THR A 70 -16.24 7.17 6.59
C THR A 70 -16.54 8.43 5.77
N GLN A 71 -17.01 9.49 6.40
CA GLN A 71 -17.18 10.79 5.74
C GLN A 71 -15.83 11.44 5.45
N SER A 72 -15.74 12.17 4.34
CA SER A 72 -14.48 12.69 3.81
C SER A 72 -13.76 13.74 4.67
N ASP A 73 -14.45 14.32 5.65
CA ASP A 73 -13.96 15.39 6.54
C ASP A 73 -13.75 14.93 7.99
N PHE A 74 -13.80 13.61 8.25
CA PHE A 74 -13.60 13.10 9.59
C PHE A 74 -12.22 13.45 10.15
N SER A 75 -12.20 13.96 11.37
CA SER A 75 -10.98 14.26 12.11
C SER A 75 -11.20 14.07 13.61
N ILE A 76 -10.15 13.63 14.31
CA ILE A 76 -10.20 13.44 15.76
C ILE A 76 -9.94 14.78 16.43
N GLY A 77 -10.91 15.27 17.24
CA GLY A 77 -10.82 16.50 17.99
C GLY A 77 -9.65 16.51 18.98
N LYS A 78 -9.13 17.70 19.30
CA LYS A 78 -7.98 17.86 20.21
C LYS A 78 -8.26 17.44 21.65
N GLU A 79 -9.51 17.29 22.03
CA GLU A 79 -9.98 16.82 23.34
C GLU A 79 -9.79 15.31 23.54
N TYR A 80 -9.61 14.57 22.46
CA TYR A 80 -9.34 13.13 22.48
C TYR A 80 -7.85 12.83 22.34
N GLU A 81 -7.38 11.78 23.01
CA GLU A 81 -5.99 11.35 22.90
C GLU A 81 -5.74 10.63 21.56
N ASP A 82 -6.63 9.71 21.21
CA ASP A 82 -6.56 8.78 20.10
C ASP A 82 -7.98 8.37 19.64
N ILE A 83 -8.05 7.55 18.59
CA ILE A 83 -9.31 7.02 18.07
C ILE A 83 -10.05 6.13 19.09
N HIS A 84 -9.32 5.33 19.86
CA HIS A 84 -9.93 4.42 20.82
C HIS A 84 -10.69 5.19 21.92
N SER A 85 -10.09 6.29 22.42
CA SER A 85 -10.76 7.19 23.37
C SER A 85 -11.98 7.85 22.75
N TRP A 86 -11.90 8.25 21.48
CA TRP A 86 -12.99 8.84 20.73
C TRP A 86 -14.18 7.87 20.63
N VAL A 87 -13.92 6.61 20.20
CA VAL A 87 -14.96 5.58 20.07
C VAL A 87 -15.65 5.32 21.41
N GLU A 88 -14.91 5.10 22.49
CA GLU A 88 -15.48 4.79 23.81
C GLU A 88 -16.33 5.95 24.35
N ILE A 89 -15.88 7.19 24.21
CA ILE A 89 -16.61 8.37 24.69
C ILE A 89 -17.88 8.60 23.85
N ARG A 90 -17.78 8.51 22.52
CA ARG A 90 -18.94 8.70 21.63
C ARG A 90 -20.01 7.63 21.84
N LEU A 91 -19.64 6.37 22.04
CA LEU A 91 -20.59 5.32 22.40
C LEU A 91 -21.30 5.63 23.71
N GLY A 92 -20.57 6.10 24.74
CA GLY A 92 -21.14 6.49 26.03
C GLY A 92 -22.12 7.66 25.92
N GLU A 93 -21.86 8.64 25.05
CA GLU A 93 -22.75 9.76 24.77
C GLU A 93 -24.05 9.27 24.10
N MET A 94 -23.98 8.39 23.10
CA MET A 94 -25.13 7.81 22.39
C MET A 94 -26.03 7.00 23.31
N GLU A 95 -25.49 6.24 24.28
CA GLU A 95 -26.25 5.51 25.29
C GLU A 95 -27.00 6.45 26.24
N GLY A 96 -26.43 7.62 26.55
CA GLY A 96 -27.03 8.65 27.39
C GLY A 96 -28.22 9.35 26.73
N GLU A 97 -28.23 9.49 25.41
CA GLU A 97 -29.31 10.12 24.64
C GLU A 97 -30.53 9.21 24.41
N GLY A 98 -30.33 7.87 24.43
CA GLY A 98 -31.39 6.87 24.22
C GLY A 98 -32.26 6.56 25.46
N GLY A 99 -32.01 7.16 26.60
CA GLY A 99 -32.79 6.98 27.84
C GLY A 99 -34.14 7.64 27.77
N ASN A 100 -35.22 6.86 27.98
CA ASN A 100 -36.63 7.27 27.98
C ASN A 100 -36.83 8.54 28.84
N PRO A 101 -37.50 9.61 28.35
CA PRO A 101 -37.70 10.86 29.10
C PRO A 101 -38.61 10.73 30.34
N GLY A 102 -39.04 9.52 30.70
CA GLY A 102 -40.02 9.26 31.75
C GLY A 102 -39.49 8.86 33.12
N GLU A 103 -38.21 8.50 33.26
CA GLU A 103 -37.63 8.19 34.56
C GLU A 103 -36.74 9.34 35.02
N GLY A 104 -37.23 10.11 35.98
CA GLY A 104 -36.62 11.33 36.51
C GLY A 104 -35.19 11.14 36.99
N ARG A 105 -34.22 11.42 36.15
CA ARG A 105 -32.82 11.67 36.52
C ARG A 105 -32.64 13.17 36.79
N PRO A 106 -31.90 13.59 37.83
CA PRO A 106 -31.64 15.00 38.07
C PRO A 106 -30.97 15.62 36.87
N GLY A 107 -31.62 16.63 36.27
CA GLY A 107 -31.26 17.25 35.02
C GLY A 107 -29.82 17.74 34.98
N THR A 108 -29.08 17.28 33.98
CA THR A 108 -27.89 17.92 33.47
C THR A 108 -28.38 19.10 32.61
N GLN A 109 -28.54 20.29 33.20
CA GLN A 109 -28.72 21.53 32.47
C GLN A 109 -27.46 21.80 31.69
N ILE A 110 -27.53 21.77 30.36
CA ILE A 110 -26.49 22.30 29.47
C ILE A 110 -26.48 23.81 29.67
N ALA A 111 -25.66 24.30 30.60
CA ALA A 111 -25.40 25.71 30.73
C ALA A 111 -24.51 26.14 29.56
N ARG A 112 -25.10 26.71 28.52
CA ARG A 112 -24.37 27.48 27.53
C ARG A 112 -23.79 28.73 28.19
N SER A 113 -22.53 28.67 28.65
CA SER A 113 -21.83 29.86 29.05
C SER A 113 -21.30 30.59 27.80
N ALA A 114 -21.38 31.91 27.81
CA ALA A 114 -20.99 32.80 26.72
C ALA A 114 -19.47 32.85 26.43
N ALA A 115 -18.72 31.82 26.81
CA ALA A 115 -17.27 31.71 26.66
C ALA A 115 -16.81 30.35 26.08
N GLY A 116 -17.53 29.78 25.12
CA GLY A 116 -16.99 28.74 24.22
C GLY A 116 -16.32 27.49 24.84
N LYS A 117 -16.56 27.17 26.12
CA LYS A 117 -16.08 25.93 26.75
C LYS A 117 -17.27 24.94 26.84
N VAL A 118 -17.26 23.97 25.95
CA VAL A 118 -18.12 22.79 26.06
C VAL A 118 -17.56 21.94 27.21
N HIS A 119 -18.20 21.97 28.38
CA HIS A 119 -17.93 20.99 29.43
C HIS A 119 -18.72 19.72 29.13
N THR A 120 -18.09 18.74 28.48
CA THR A 120 -18.60 17.37 28.41
C THR A 120 -18.37 16.69 29.76
N GLY A 121 -19.27 16.84 30.66
CA GLY A 121 -19.22 16.23 31.99
C GLY A 121 -20.08 14.96 32.04
N CYS A 122 -19.73 13.89 31.36
CA CYS A 122 -20.20 12.57 31.74
C CYS A 122 -19.27 12.05 32.83
N PRO A 123 -19.73 11.81 34.08
CA PRO A 123 -18.87 11.33 35.14
C PRO A 123 -18.34 9.94 34.77
N ALA A 124 -17.03 9.72 34.93
CA ALA A 124 -16.36 8.43 34.69
C ALA A 124 -17.06 7.24 35.38
N SER A 125 -17.80 7.48 36.47
CA SER A 125 -18.62 6.48 37.20
C SER A 125 -19.91 6.05 36.45
N GLN A 126 -20.37 6.79 35.44
CA GLN A 126 -21.54 6.40 34.63
C GLN A 126 -21.13 5.56 33.43
N ILE A 127 -19.99 5.87 32.81
CA ILE A 127 -19.42 5.08 31.72
C ILE A 127 -19.11 3.63 32.19
N ALA A 128 -18.63 3.47 33.41
CA ALA A 128 -18.27 2.14 33.96
C ALA A 128 -19.46 1.17 34.17
N ARG A 129 -20.74 1.66 34.05
CA ARG A 129 -21.95 0.83 34.20
C ARG A 129 -22.73 0.64 32.90
N SER A 130 -22.29 1.25 31.82
CA SER A 130 -22.86 1.18 30.48
C SER A 130 -22.24 0.07 29.65
N ALA A 131 -22.88 -0.34 28.55
CA ALA A 131 -22.33 -1.31 27.63
C ALA A 131 -21.00 -0.81 27.01
N SER A 132 -20.93 0.50 26.71
CA SER A 132 -19.71 1.17 26.22
C SER A 132 -18.53 1.00 27.17
N GLY A 133 -18.73 1.09 28.49
CA GLY A 133 -17.70 0.89 29.49
C GLY A 133 -17.17 -0.56 29.59
N LYS A 134 -17.88 -1.52 29.00
CA LYS A 134 -17.46 -2.94 28.95
C LYS A 134 -16.70 -3.28 27.66
N LEU A 135 -16.76 -2.46 26.63
CA LEU A 135 -16.17 -2.75 25.32
C LEU A 135 -14.65 -3.00 25.39
N HIS A 136 -13.94 -2.39 26.33
CA HIS A 136 -12.49 -2.57 26.50
C HIS A 136 -12.12 -3.84 27.29
N THR A 137 -13.09 -4.65 27.73
CA THR A 137 -12.85 -5.84 28.55
C THR A 137 -11.94 -6.85 27.84
N GLY A 138 -10.85 -7.25 28.48
CA GLY A 138 -9.93 -8.29 27.96
C GLY A 138 -8.97 -7.87 26.87
N ARG A 139 -8.94 -6.59 26.45
CA ARG A 139 -7.99 -6.06 25.47
C ARG A 139 -7.17 -4.88 26.02
N SER A 140 -6.18 -4.47 25.26
CA SER A 140 -5.36 -3.29 25.50
C SER A 140 -5.32 -2.45 24.22
N ARG A 141 -5.02 -1.15 24.32
CA ARG A 141 -4.69 -0.33 23.14
C ARG A 141 -3.58 -0.93 22.29
N ASN A 142 -2.67 -1.69 22.90
CA ASN A 142 -1.53 -2.30 22.20
C ASN A 142 -1.95 -3.35 21.17
N ASP A 143 -2.88 -4.25 21.52
CA ASP A 143 -3.41 -5.24 20.56
C ASP A 143 -4.48 -4.66 19.65
N GLN A 144 -5.21 -3.66 20.10
CA GLN A 144 -6.19 -2.91 19.35
C GLN A 144 -5.53 -2.19 18.16
N VAL A 145 -4.59 -1.28 18.40
CA VAL A 145 -3.83 -0.57 17.35
C VAL A 145 -3.17 -1.52 16.36
N LEU A 146 -2.61 -2.64 16.85
CA LEU A 146 -1.97 -3.60 15.94
C LEU A 146 -3.00 -4.34 15.08
N THR A 147 -4.20 -4.60 15.60
CA THR A 147 -5.33 -5.15 14.82
C THR A 147 -5.73 -4.19 13.70
N ASP A 148 -5.92 -2.91 14.05
CA ASP A 148 -6.30 -1.87 13.10
C ASP A 148 -5.26 -1.72 11.99
N LEU A 149 -3.98 -1.71 12.35
CA LEU A 149 -2.87 -1.67 11.39
C LEU A 149 -2.86 -2.89 10.47
N HIS A 150 -3.08 -4.10 11.00
CA HIS A 150 -3.10 -5.30 10.19
C HIS A 150 -4.28 -5.32 9.21
N LEU A 151 -5.45 -4.87 9.62
CA LEU A 151 -6.63 -4.70 8.76
C LEU A 151 -6.36 -3.64 7.67
N TYR A 152 -5.86 -2.47 8.06
CA TYR A 152 -5.47 -1.40 7.16
C TYR A 152 -4.44 -1.87 6.12
N ILE A 153 -3.38 -2.55 6.55
CA ILE A 153 -2.32 -3.07 5.67
C ILE A 153 -2.88 -4.06 4.66
N ARG A 154 -3.74 -4.98 5.09
CA ARG A 154 -4.38 -5.95 4.18
C ARG A 154 -5.18 -5.24 3.08
N HIS A 155 -5.97 -4.25 3.47
CA HIS A 155 -6.77 -3.47 2.52
C HIS A 155 -5.91 -2.64 1.58
N GLN A 156 -4.94 -1.89 2.11
CA GLN A 156 -4.05 -1.07 1.28
C GLN A 156 -3.18 -1.92 0.34
N SER A 157 -2.73 -3.08 0.80
CA SER A 157 -1.99 -4.01 -0.06
C SER A 157 -2.84 -4.57 -1.19
N PHE A 158 -4.13 -4.84 -0.93
CA PHE A 158 -5.08 -5.24 -1.97
C PHE A 158 -5.27 -4.12 -3.01
N LEU A 159 -5.52 -2.89 -2.60
CA LEU A 159 -5.68 -1.75 -3.50
C LEU A 159 -4.40 -1.52 -4.33
N LEU A 160 -3.23 -1.47 -3.68
CA LEU A 160 -1.95 -1.28 -4.36
C LEU A 160 -1.65 -2.40 -5.36
N ALA A 161 -2.01 -3.64 -5.03
CA ALA A 161 -1.79 -4.76 -5.94
C ALA A 161 -2.60 -4.63 -7.23
N HIS A 162 -3.82 -4.10 -7.16
CA HIS A 162 -4.64 -3.84 -8.35
C HIS A 162 -4.10 -2.67 -9.17
N GLU A 163 -3.69 -1.59 -8.53
CA GLU A 163 -3.04 -0.45 -9.22
C GLU A 163 -1.75 -0.90 -9.96
N LEU A 164 -0.90 -1.71 -9.32
CA LEU A 164 0.31 -2.26 -9.94
C LEU A 164 -0.02 -3.24 -11.07
N LYS A 165 -1.06 -4.06 -10.91
CA LYS A 165 -1.55 -4.95 -11.95
C LYS A 165 -2.01 -4.16 -13.18
N ASP A 166 -2.83 -3.13 -12.96
CA ASP A 166 -3.36 -2.31 -14.05
C ASP A 166 -2.23 -1.62 -14.82
N LEU A 167 -1.23 -1.07 -14.12
CA LEU A 167 -0.04 -0.52 -14.77
C LEU A 167 0.76 -1.58 -15.55
N ALA A 168 0.89 -2.81 -15.01
CA ALA A 168 1.56 -3.89 -15.70
C ALA A 168 0.79 -4.33 -16.96
N VAL A 169 -0.54 -4.32 -16.91
CA VAL A 169 -1.40 -4.59 -18.08
C VAL A 169 -1.20 -3.53 -19.15
N ASP A 170 -1.13 -2.25 -18.81
CA ASP A 170 -0.83 -1.19 -19.77
C ASP A 170 0.53 -1.42 -20.47
N PHE A 171 1.55 -1.79 -19.71
CA PHE A 171 2.85 -2.12 -20.30
C PHE A 171 2.77 -3.35 -21.21
N LEU A 172 1.94 -4.36 -20.90
CA LEU A 172 1.75 -5.52 -21.78
C LEU A 172 1.00 -5.16 -23.06
N ASP A 173 0.01 -4.28 -22.98
CA ASP A 173 -0.73 -3.78 -24.15
C ASP A 173 0.19 -3.00 -25.08
N LEU A 174 0.99 -2.09 -24.53
CA LEU A 174 2.03 -1.39 -25.29
C LEU A 174 3.11 -2.34 -25.83
N GLY A 175 3.43 -3.38 -25.06
CA GLY A 175 4.33 -4.46 -25.46
C GLY A 175 3.85 -5.18 -26.70
N GLU A 176 2.57 -5.48 -26.78
CA GLU A 176 1.96 -6.14 -27.92
C GLU A 176 1.81 -5.18 -29.12
N GLU A 177 1.39 -3.94 -28.88
CA GLU A 177 1.25 -2.92 -29.92
C GLU A 177 2.58 -2.64 -30.64
N HIS A 178 3.66 -2.54 -29.87
CA HIS A 178 4.99 -2.12 -30.36
C HIS A 178 5.99 -3.26 -30.53
N LYS A 179 5.54 -4.51 -30.59
CA LYS A 179 6.43 -5.69 -30.68
C LYS A 179 7.31 -5.72 -31.93
N HIS A 180 6.94 -5.00 -32.98
CA HIS A 180 7.67 -4.86 -34.24
C HIS A 180 8.34 -3.49 -34.42
N ASP A 181 8.13 -2.54 -33.50
CA ASP A 181 8.77 -1.24 -33.56
C ASP A 181 10.20 -1.36 -33.01
N LEU A 182 11.17 -1.40 -33.91
CA LEU A 182 12.58 -1.72 -33.58
C LEU A 182 13.31 -0.52 -32.97
N MET A 183 14.19 -0.82 -32.03
CA MET A 183 15.12 0.15 -31.44
C MET A 183 16.47 -0.49 -31.15
N PRO A 184 17.57 0.31 -30.95
CA PRO A 184 18.83 -0.21 -30.46
C PRO A 184 18.72 -0.64 -29.01
N GLY A 185 19.20 -1.84 -28.67
CA GLY A 185 19.47 -2.25 -27.30
C GLY A 185 20.89 -1.89 -26.91
N PHE A 186 21.09 -1.59 -25.62
CA PHE A 186 22.36 -1.12 -25.08
C PHE A 186 22.92 -2.06 -24.02
N THR A 187 24.25 -2.24 -24.06
CA THR A 187 25.04 -2.80 -22.96
C THR A 187 26.19 -1.85 -22.67
N HIS A 188 26.52 -1.60 -21.41
CA HIS A 188 27.58 -0.65 -21.02
C HIS A 188 27.39 0.76 -21.62
N MET A 189 26.16 1.19 -21.86
CA MET A 189 25.79 2.43 -22.56
C MET A 189 26.32 2.49 -24.02
N GLN A 190 26.67 1.36 -24.60
CA GLN A 190 27.02 1.23 -26.01
C GLN A 190 25.92 0.51 -26.76
N ALA A 191 25.61 0.95 -27.98
CA ALA A 191 24.67 0.27 -28.85
C ALA A 191 25.19 -1.15 -29.14
N ALA A 192 24.36 -2.16 -28.86
CA ALA A 192 24.78 -3.54 -28.83
C ALA A 192 24.08 -4.42 -29.86
N MET A 193 22.76 -4.56 -29.73
CA MET A 193 21.93 -5.42 -30.57
C MET A 193 20.60 -4.72 -30.89
N VAL A 194 19.91 -5.21 -31.92
CA VAL A 194 18.53 -4.79 -32.19
C VAL A 194 17.59 -5.37 -31.13
N THR A 195 16.63 -4.57 -30.71
CA THR A 195 15.48 -4.96 -29.86
C THR A 195 14.23 -4.27 -30.33
N SER A 196 13.14 -4.35 -29.60
CA SER A 196 11.90 -3.63 -29.89
C SER A 196 11.36 -2.88 -28.66
N PHE A 197 10.57 -1.84 -28.90
CA PHE A 197 9.81 -1.19 -27.82
C PHE A 197 8.87 -2.17 -27.15
N GLY A 198 8.32 -3.15 -27.87
CA GLY A 198 7.50 -4.19 -27.29
C GLY A 198 8.21 -4.98 -26.19
N LEU A 199 9.47 -5.38 -26.43
CA LEU A 199 10.28 -6.05 -25.41
C LEU A 199 10.63 -5.14 -24.25
N TRP A 200 10.89 -3.84 -24.51
CA TRP A 200 11.16 -2.86 -23.48
C TRP A 200 9.97 -2.69 -22.53
N PHE A 201 8.76 -2.53 -23.06
CA PHE A 201 7.54 -2.45 -22.24
C PHE A 201 7.27 -3.76 -21.48
N ALA A 202 7.31 -4.91 -22.18
CA ALA A 202 7.05 -6.20 -21.56
C ALA A 202 8.01 -6.49 -20.39
N SER A 203 9.26 -6.02 -20.44
CA SER A 203 10.23 -6.20 -19.35
C SER A 203 9.83 -5.44 -18.08
N TYR A 204 9.18 -4.28 -18.19
CA TYR A 204 8.64 -3.55 -17.04
C TYR A 204 7.40 -4.22 -16.46
N ALA A 205 6.53 -4.77 -17.31
CA ALA A 205 5.40 -5.57 -16.86
C ALA A 205 5.86 -6.81 -16.07
N GLU A 206 6.85 -7.53 -16.56
CA GLU A 206 7.41 -8.69 -15.89
C GLU A 206 8.08 -8.31 -14.55
N SER A 207 8.78 -7.18 -14.50
CA SER A 207 9.36 -6.64 -13.25
C SER A 207 8.27 -6.31 -12.22
N LEU A 208 7.16 -5.69 -12.63
CA LEU A 208 6.03 -5.40 -11.74
C LEU A 208 5.34 -6.68 -11.26
N CYS A 209 5.30 -7.73 -12.08
CA CYS A 209 4.80 -9.04 -11.66
C CYS A 209 5.65 -9.63 -10.53
N ASP A 210 6.97 -9.53 -10.61
CA ASP A 210 7.88 -9.95 -9.55
C ASP A 210 7.73 -9.08 -8.29
N ASP A 211 7.54 -7.76 -8.43
CA ASP A 211 7.25 -6.84 -7.32
C ASP A 211 5.95 -7.21 -6.60
N LEU A 212 4.91 -7.64 -7.33
CA LEU A 212 3.66 -8.15 -6.77
C LEU A 212 3.86 -9.43 -5.96
N HIS A 213 4.75 -10.33 -6.37
CA HIS A 213 5.10 -11.51 -5.57
C HIS A 213 5.75 -11.13 -4.23
N VAL A 214 6.64 -10.13 -4.23
CA VAL A 214 7.26 -9.61 -3.00
C VAL A 214 6.21 -8.95 -2.10
N LEU A 215 5.30 -8.15 -2.68
CA LEU A 215 4.21 -7.49 -1.95
C LEU A 215 3.26 -8.51 -1.32
N ALA A 216 2.88 -9.56 -2.04
CA ALA A 216 2.00 -10.62 -1.52
C ALA A 216 2.63 -11.33 -0.31
N GLY A 217 3.95 -11.62 -0.38
CA GLY A 217 4.68 -12.20 0.74
C GLY A 217 4.74 -11.28 1.96
N ALA A 218 4.94 -9.98 1.75
CA ALA A 218 4.96 -8.98 2.81
C ALA A 218 3.56 -8.79 3.44
N ALA A 219 2.51 -8.66 2.63
CA ALA A 219 1.12 -8.50 3.08
C ALA A 219 0.63 -9.68 3.91
N ALA A 220 1.06 -10.91 3.59
CA ALA A 220 0.72 -12.11 4.34
C ALA A 220 1.20 -12.07 5.81
N LEU A 221 2.17 -11.24 6.17
CA LEU A 221 2.59 -11.05 7.56
C LEU A 221 1.50 -10.35 8.38
N ALA A 222 0.77 -9.42 7.78
CA ALA A 222 -0.36 -8.74 8.42
C ALA A 222 -1.64 -9.57 8.43
N ASP A 223 -1.70 -10.72 7.74
CA ASP A 223 -2.86 -11.61 7.75
C ASP A 223 -2.84 -12.54 8.98
N ALA A 224 -2.64 -11.94 10.15
CA ALA A 224 -2.56 -12.60 11.44
C ALA A 224 -3.20 -11.72 12.51
N SER A 225 -4.22 -12.23 13.21
CA SER A 225 -4.91 -11.51 14.28
C SER A 225 -4.05 -11.38 15.54
N PRO A 226 -3.76 -10.16 16.00
CA PRO A 226 -3.15 -9.92 17.31
C PRO A 226 -4.18 -9.77 18.43
N LEU A 227 -5.47 -9.58 18.12
CA LEU A 227 -6.51 -9.24 19.08
C LEU A 227 -6.61 -10.31 20.19
N GLY A 228 -6.75 -9.84 21.43
CA GLY A 228 -6.75 -10.68 22.62
C GLY A 228 -5.35 -11.04 23.15
N THR A 229 -4.27 -10.50 22.54
CA THR A 229 -2.93 -10.55 23.19
C THR A 229 -2.80 -9.52 24.31
N ALA A 230 -3.80 -8.66 24.47
CA ALA A 230 -3.87 -7.59 25.46
C ALA A 230 -2.60 -6.69 25.42
N ALA A 231 -1.99 -6.40 26.53
CA ALA A 231 -0.75 -5.62 26.58
C ALA A 231 0.48 -6.35 25.98
N GLY A 232 0.29 -7.51 25.37
CA GLY A 232 1.34 -8.38 24.82
C GLY A 232 1.63 -9.62 25.66
N TYR A 233 0.79 -9.91 26.66
CA TYR A 233 0.99 -11.04 27.59
C TYR A 233 -0.27 -11.88 27.82
N GLY A 234 -1.35 -11.59 27.05
CA GLY A 234 -2.64 -12.26 27.20
C GLY A 234 -3.46 -11.73 28.38
N THR A 235 -4.54 -12.43 28.69
CA THR A 235 -5.48 -12.12 29.78
C THR A 235 -5.94 -13.38 30.49
N SER A 236 -6.40 -13.25 31.73
CA SER A 236 -7.03 -14.36 32.48
C SER A 236 -8.52 -14.51 32.17
N LEU A 237 -9.10 -13.64 31.34
CA LEU A 237 -10.50 -13.74 30.94
C LEU A 237 -10.67 -14.83 29.86
N PRO A 238 -11.81 -15.54 29.84
CA PRO A 238 -12.09 -16.61 28.88
C PRO A 238 -12.51 -16.04 27.53
N ILE A 239 -11.58 -15.34 26.85
CA ILE A 239 -11.82 -14.77 25.53
C ILE A 239 -11.58 -15.78 24.41
N ASP A 240 -12.36 -15.67 23.32
CA ASP A 240 -12.22 -16.49 22.11
C ASP A 240 -11.54 -15.68 20.99
N ARG A 241 -10.23 -15.91 20.83
CA ARG A 241 -9.40 -15.24 19.83
C ARG A 241 -9.60 -15.80 18.43
N GLU A 242 -9.95 -17.07 18.31
CA GLU A 242 -10.29 -17.74 17.07
C GLU A 242 -11.54 -17.13 16.45
N LEU A 243 -12.57 -16.90 17.26
CA LEU A 243 -13.79 -16.25 16.81
C LEU A 243 -13.53 -14.83 16.28
N THR A 244 -12.81 -13.99 17.02
CA THR A 244 -12.49 -12.62 16.55
C THR A 244 -11.64 -12.62 15.29
N ALA A 245 -10.70 -13.56 15.16
CA ALA A 245 -9.89 -13.69 13.96
C ALA A 245 -10.73 -14.10 12.74
N SER A 246 -11.67 -15.03 12.92
CA SER A 246 -12.61 -15.45 11.88
C SER A 246 -13.50 -14.31 11.42
N LEU A 247 -14.17 -13.62 12.36
CA LEU A 247 -15.04 -12.46 12.08
C LEU A 247 -14.31 -11.35 11.31
N LEU A 248 -13.03 -11.11 11.63
CA LEU A 248 -12.19 -10.12 10.95
C LEU A 248 -11.50 -10.68 9.69
N GLY A 249 -11.73 -11.95 9.36
CA GLY A 249 -11.20 -12.62 8.16
C GLY A 249 -9.68 -12.77 8.15
N PHE A 250 -9.06 -12.89 9.31
CA PHE A 250 -7.64 -13.25 9.39
C PHE A 250 -7.43 -14.74 9.14
N LYS A 251 -6.43 -15.09 8.36
CA LYS A 251 -6.09 -16.49 8.07
C LYS A 251 -5.45 -17.22 9.24
N ARG A 252 -4.86 -16.49 10.21
CA ARG A 252 -4.16 -17.08 11.36
C ARG A 252 -4.18 -16.17 12.56
N LEU A 253 -3.82 -16.73 13.72
CA LEU A 253 -3.55 -15.97 14.94
C LEU A 253 -2.06 -15.64 15.08
N ILE A 254 -1.77 -14.55 15.75
CA ILE A 254 -0.50 -14.40 16.48
C ILE A 254 -0.61 -15.27 17.74
N VAL A 255 0.03 -16.44 17.74
CA VAL A 255 -0.16 -17.47 18.78
C VAL A 255 0.44 -17.03 20.11
N ALA A 256 1.73 -16.74 20.13
CA ALA A 256 2.40 -16.28 21.34
C ALA A 256 2.13 -14.78 21.56
N SER A 257 1.42 -14.43 22.64
CA SER A 257 1.04 -13.03 22.91
C SER A 257 2.21 -12.05 22.88
N PRO A 258 3.41 -12.34 23.41
CA PRO A 258 4.55 -11.43 23.30
C PRO A 258 5.00 -11.15 21.86
N TYR A 259 4.75 -12.07 20.93
CA TYR A 259 5.11 -11.90 19.54
C TYR A 259 4.32 -10.77 18.88
N ALA A 260 3.11 -10.43 19.37
CA ALA A 260 2.35 -9.31 18.87
C ALA A 260 3.18 -8.01 18.86
N GLN A 261 3.84 -7.70 19.97
CA GLN A 261 4.68 -6.51 20.02
C GLN A 261 6.05 -6.71 19.35
N MET A 262 6.59 -7.92 19.35
CA MET A 262 7.84 -8.26 18.66
C MET A 262 7.70 -8.22 17.13
N SER A 263 6.49 -8.35 16.59
CA SER A 263 6.20 -8.26 15.16
C SER A 263 6.18 -6.80 14.65
N ARG A 264 6.02 -5.81 15.54
CA ARG A 264 6.06 -4.37 15.20
C ARG A 264 7.42 -4.00 14.61
N GLY A 265 7.40 -3.20 13.57
CA GLY A 265 8.57 -2.88 12.76
C GLY A 265 8.98 -3.97 11.76
N ARG A 266 8.68 -5.25 12.02
CA ARG A 266 8.97 -6.34 11.07
C ARG A 266 8.03 -6.29 9.88
N THR A 267 6.72 -6.24 10.14
CA THR A 267 5.68 -6.19 9.10
C THR A 267 5.84 -4.92 8.26
N GLU A 268 6.00 -3.79 8.93
CA GLU A 268 6.17 -2.47 8.29
C GLU A 268 7.43 -2.45 7.42
N ARG A 269 8.55 -3.01 7.89
CA ARG A 269 9.79 -3.10 7.11
C ARG A 269 9.64 -3.95 5.85
N GLN A 270 8.97 -5.12 5.95
CA GLN A 270 8.78 -5.99 4.79
C GLN A 270 7.88 -5.32 3.74
N LEU A 271 6.83 -4.65 4.19
CA LEU A 271 5.92 -3.91 3.29
C LEU A 271 6.62 -2.72 2.62
N THR A 272 7.32 -1.90 3.40
CA THR A 272 8.07 -0.79 2.83
C THR A 272 9.20 -1.26 1.92
N GLY A 273 9.76 -2.46 2.18
CA GLY A 273 10.70 -3.14 1.29
C GLY A 273 10.07 -3.55 -0.05
N ALA A 274 8.85 -4.09 -0.02
CA ALA A 274 8.09 -4.42 -1.23
C ALA A 274 7.73 -3.15 -2.02
N ILE A 275 7.28 -2.10 -1.33
CA ILE A 275 7.01 -0.78 -1.93
C ILE A 275 8.29 -0.20 -2.56
N ALA A 276 9.44 -0.32 -1.89
CA ALA A 276 10.72 0.15 -2.41
C ALA A 276 11.14 -0.61 -3.68
N SER A 277 10.83 -1.93 -3.79
CA SER A 277 11.08 -2.72 -4.99
C SER A 277 10.25 -2.20 -6.17
N ALA A 278 8.94 -2.04 -6.00
CA ALA A 278 8.06 -1.47 -7.03
C ALA A 278 8.48 -0.03 -7.42
N ALA A 279 8.85 0.78 -6.43
CA ALA A 279 9.36 2.13 -6.67
C ALA A 279 10.67 2.09 -7.49
N ASN A 280 11.56 1.10 -7.28
CA ASN A 280 12.76 0.95 -8.09
C ASN A 280 12.42 0.63 -9.56
N THR A 281 11.48 -0.29 -9.81
CA THR A 281 10.99 -0.61 -11.16
C THR A 281 10.45 0.63 -11.87
N ILE A 282 9.56 1.38 -11.21
CA ILE A 282 8.97 2.63 -11.73
C ILE A 282 10.05 3.70 -11.96
N GLY A 283 11.00 3.84 -11.02
CA GLY A 283 12.09 4.80 -11.12
C GLY A 283 13.06 4.51 -12.27
N ARG A 284 13.29 3.23 -12.59
CA ARG A 284 14.06 2.81 -13.76
C ARG A 284 13.33 3.16 -15.06
N PHE A 285 12.03 2.87 -15.15
CA PHE A 285 11.23 3.29 -16.29
C PHE A 285 11.30 4.80 -16.52
N ALA A 286 11.11 5.59 -15.46
CA ALA A 286 11.23 7.05 -15.53
C ALA A 286 12.62 7.49 -16.02
N SER A 287 13.67 6.81 -15.58
CA SER A 287 15.05 7.11 -16.03
C SER A 287 15.26 6.77 -17.50
N ASP A 288 14.70 5.66 -17.99
CA ASP A 288 14.75 5.31 -19.41
C ASP A 288 14.00 6.33 -20.26
N VAL A 289 12.81 6.75 -19.86
CA VAL A 289 12.03 7.79 -20.58
C VAL A 289 12.84 9.08 -20.68
N ILE A 290 13.43 9.56 -19.58
CA ILE A 290 14.29 10.76 -19.58
C ILE A 290 15.48 10.61 -20.54
N LEU A 291 16.15 9.46 -20.47
CA LEU A 291 17.30 9.15 -21.34
C LEU A 291 16.89 9.12 -22.81
N PHE A 292 15.81 8.41 -23.12
CA PHE A 292 15.31 8.24 -24.49
C PHE A 292 14.71 9.53 -25.09
N MET A 293 14.27 10.48 -24.25
CA MET A 293 13.88 11.83 -24.69
C MET A 293 15.08 12.74 -24.99
N SER A 294 16.26 12.44 -24.42
CA SER A 294 17.42 13.32 -24.55
C SER A 294 17.87 13.49 -26.02
N PRO A 295 18.51 14.62 -26.37
CA PRO A 295 18.93 14.91 -27.76
C PRO A 295 19.84 13.86 -28.39
N GLY A 296 20.54 13.07 -27.57
CA GLY A 296 21.43 12.00 -28.06
C GLY A 296 20.69 10.74 -28.53
N TYR A 297 19.46 10.52 -28.00
CA TYR A 297 18.66 9.33 -28.30
C TYR A 297 17.45 9.66 -29.16
N ARG A 298 16.54 10.52 -28.67
CA ARG A 298 15.29 10.89 -29.35
C ARG A 298 14.46 9.67 -29.77
N PHE A 299 14.41 8.64 -28.92
CA PHE A 299 13.64 7.43 -29.20
C PHE A 299 12.16 7.60 -28.85
N VAL A 300 11.89 8.42 -27.83
CA VAL A 300 10.54 8.76 -27.40
C VAL A 300 10.39 10.28 -27.26
N SER A 301 9.16 10.73 -27.29
CA SER A 301 8.76 12.09 -26.91
C SER A 301 7.48 12.05 -26.09
N LEU A 302 7.15 13.14 -25.43
CA LEU A 302 5.90 13.30 -24.68
C LEU A 302 5.02 14.33 -25.37
N LYS A 303 3.71 14.15 -25.27
CA LYS A 303 2.73 15.18 -25.66
C LYS A 303 2.94 16.45 -24.83
N ASP A 304 2.47 17.58 -25.35
CA ASP A 304 2.74 18.90 -24.78
C ASP A 304 2.17 19.08 -23.37
N ASP A 305 1.06 18.42 -23.06
CA ASP A 305 0.41 18.42 -21.73
C ASP A 305 1.19 17.66 -20.65
N LEU A 306 2.18 16.87 -21.03
CA LEU A 306 3.09 16.13 -20.12
C LEU A 306 4.50 16.74 -20.03
N THR A 307 4.72 17.89 -20.65
CA THR A 307 6.03 18.55 -20.67
C THR A 307 5.91 19.97 -20.15
N THR A 308 6.99 20.50 -19.61
CA THR A 308 7.09 21.92 -19.27
C THR A 308 8.05 22.63 -20.22
N GLY A 309 7.76 23.91 -20.47
CA GLY A 309 8.62 24.77 -21.29
C GLY A 309 9.74 25.42 -20.47
N SER A 310 10.50 26.27 -21.16
CA SER A 310 11.49 27.14 -20.55
C SER A 310 11.07 28.60 -20.69
N SER A 311 11.28 29.42 -19.67
CA SER A 311 10.97 30.86 -19.71
C SER A 311 11.82 31.66 -20.71
N ILE A 312 12.96 31.08 -21.15
CA ILE A 312 13.92 31.74 -22.04
C ILE A 312 14.26 30.95 -23.31
N MET A 313 13.83 29.68 -23.39
CA MET A 313 14.13 28.77 -24.51
C MET A 313 12.82 28.18 -25.05
N PRO A 314 12.15 28.82 -26.02
CA PRO A 314 10.81 28.43 -26.46
C PRO A 314 10.72 27.04 -27.08
N GLN A 315 11.83 26.48 -27.57
CA GLN A 315 11.90 25.13 -28.17
C GLN A 315 12.08 24.01 -27.15
N LYS A 316 12.34 24.34 -25.86
CA LYS A 316 12.68 23.35 -24.85
C LYS A 316 11.43 22.71 -24.27
N LYS A 317 11.39 21.37 -24.30
CA LYS A 317 10.38 20.51 -23.65
C LYS A 317 11.05 19.65 -22.61
N ASN A 318 10.67 19.84 -21.35
CA ASN A 318 11.30 19.15 -20.21
C ASN A 318 10.45 17.96 -19.79
N PRO A 319 11.07 16.81 -19.43
CA PRO A 319 10.37 15.64 -18.90
C PRO A 319 10.16 15.75 -17.38
N ASP A 320 9.75 16.92 -16.87
CA ASP A 320 9.70 17.23 -15.42
C ASP A 320 8.89 16.21 -14.63
N LEU A 321 7.80 15.70 -15.23
CA LEU A 321 6.99 14.66 -14.64
C LEU A 321 7.83 13.42 -14.28
N PHE A 322 8.59 12.92 -15.25
CA PHE A 322 9.44 11.73 -15.05
C PHE A 322 10.63 11.99 -14.14
N GLU A 323 11.15 13.22 -14.11
CA GLU A 323 12.20 13.61 -13.15
C GLU A 323 11.66 13.57 -11.71
N LEU A 324 10.45 14.07 -11.47
CA LEU A 324 9.79 14.02 -10.17
C LEU A 324 9.41 12.60 -9.77
N ILE A 325 8.91 11.78 -10.71
CA ILE A 325 8.65 10.36 -10.48
C ILE A 325 9.94 9.67 -10.00
N ARG A 326 11.05 9.82 -10.73
CA ARG A 326 12.35 9.25 -10.37
C ARG A 326 12.80 9.68 -8.97
N ALA A 327 12.72 10.98 -8.67
CA ALA A 327 13.13 11.51 -7.38
C ALA A 327 12.29 10.96 -6.21
N ARG A 328 10.96 10.86 -6.39
CA ARG A 328 10.07 10.31 -5.37
C ARG A 328 10.26 8.80 -5.21
N CYS A 329 10.48 8.06 -6.30
CA CYS A 329 10.87 6.64 -6.24
C CYS A 329 12.14 6.43 -5.43
N ASN A 330 13.18 7.26 -5.65
CA ASN A 330 14.42 7.19 -4.87
C ASN A 330 14.19 7.46 -3.38
N ARG A 331 13.28 8.38 -3.03
CA ARG A 331 12.90 8.64 -1.64
C ARG A 331 12.26 7.40 -1.00
N LEU A 332 11.31 6.74 -1.68
CA LEU A 332 10.66 5.53 -1.18
C LEU A 332 11.64 4.37 -0.93
N GLN A 333 12.71 4.28 -1.71
CA GLN A 333 13.74 3.25 -1.51
C GLN A 333 14.52 3.40 -0.19
N ALA A 334 14.49 4.58 0.46
CA ALA A 334 15.14 4.80 1.76
C ALA A 334 14.26 4.34 2.95
N VAL A 335 12.94 4.26 2.76
CA VAL A 335 11.95 4.02 3.83
C VAL A 335 12.18 2.73 4.63
N PRO A 336 12.53 1.56 4.02
CA PRO A 336 12.80 0.36 4.80
C PRO A 336 13.95 0.53 5.80
N GLY A 337 14.95 1.32 5.45
CA GLY A 337 16.07 1.66 6.34
C GLY A 337 15.63 2.54 7.51
N GLU A 338 14.74 3.50 7.27
CA GLU A 338 14.15 4.34 8.31
C GLU A 338 13.40 3.48 9.33
N VAL A 339 12.50 2.57 8.90
CA VAL A 339 11.79 1.63 9.78
C VAL A 339 12.76 0.78 10.60
N MET A 340 13.85 0.30 9.99
CA MET A 340 14.87 -0.49 10.68
C MET A 340 15.55 0.32 11.81
N LEU A 341 15.88 1.57 11.56
CA LEU A 341 16.54 2.44 12.54
C LEU A 341 15.61 2.80 13.68
N MET A 342 14.33 3.11 13.40
CA MET A 342 13.32 3.44 14.42
C MET A 342 13.06 2.29 15.39
N THR A 343 13.21 1.04 14.95
CA THR A 343 12.92 -0.15 15.75
C THR A 343 14.17 -0.87 16.28
N ALA A 344 15.35 -0.29 16.05
CA ALA A 344 16.62 -0.90 16.45
C ALA A 344 16.80 -0.89 17.98
N GLY A 345 17.13 -2.07 18.54
CA GLY A 345 17.50 -2.20 19.95
C GLY A 345 16.34 -2.06 20.94
N LEU A 346 15.09 -2.07 20.50
CA LEU A 346 13.93 -2.00 21.40
C LEU A 346 13.81 -3.28 22.25
N PRO A 347 13.56 -3.13 23.56
CA PRO A 347 13.32 -4.27 24.45
C PRO A 347 11.98 -4.95 24.13
N PRO A 348 11.73 -6.18 24.63
CA PRO A 348 10.45 -6.86 24.50
C PRO A 348 9.28 -6.04 25.07
N GLY A 349 8.08 -6.21 24.47
CA GLY A 349 6.88 -5.49 24.84
C GLY A 349 6.65 -4.24 24.00
N TYR A 350 5.59 -3.52 24.33
CA TYR A 350 5.26 -2.27 23.64
C TYR A 350 6.23 -1.15 24.03
N ASN A 351 6.69 -0.43 23.02
CA ASN A 351 7.45 0.82 23.16
C ASN A 351 6.76 1.90 22.33
N ARG A 352 6.71 3.13 22.84
CA ARG A 352 6.01 4.24 22.16
C ARG A 352 6.67 4.64 20.83
N ASP A 353 7.88 4.22 20.58
CA ASP A 353 8.60 4.30 19.29
C ASP A 353 7.75 3.77 18.13
N PHE A 354 6.96 2.72 18.37
CA PHE A 354 6.06 2.16 17.35
C PHE A 354 4.97 3.10 16.87
N GLN A 355 4.69 4.19 17.58
CA GLN A 355 3.74 5.21 17.16
C GLN A 355 4.21 5.90 15.88
N GLU A 356 5.51 6.17 15.76
CA GLU A 356 6.10 6.84 14.61
C GLU A 356 6.04 6.01 13.33
N LEU A 357 5.90 4.68 13.43
CA LEU A 357 5.80 3.79 12.27
C LEU A 357 4.55 4.05 11.41
N LYS A 358 3.47 4.58 12.00
CA LYS A 358 2.23 4.87 11.26
C LYS A 358 2.47 5.90 10.16
N ALA A 359 3.13 7.01 10.48
CA ALA A 359 3.46 8.06 9.53
C ALA A 359 4.24 7.51 8.34
N VAL A 360 5.31 6.78 8.62
CA VAL A 360 6.21 6.23 7.59
C VAL A 360 5.50 5.23 6.69
N LEU A 361 4.68 4.35 7.27
CA LEU A 361 3.95 3.33 6.52
C LEU A 361 2.86 3.93 5.62
N PHE A 362 2.08 4.86 6.17
CA PHE A 362 0.95 5.46 5.44
C PHE A 362 1.44 6.35 4.30
N ASP A 363 2.47 7.17 4.56
CA ASP A 363 3.11 8.00 3.55
C ASP A 363 3.76 7.14 2.44
N ALA A 364 4.25 5.94 2.77
CA ALA A 364 4.80 5.02 1.78
C ALA A 364 3.71 4.46 0.85
N PHE A 365 2.55 4.06 1.38
CA PHE A 365 1.41 3.62 0.57
C PHE A 365 0.89 4.76 -0.32
N ASP A 366 0.68 5.95 0.25
CA ASP A 366 0.20 7.11 -0.52
C ASP A 366 1.20 7.49 -1.62
N GLY A 367 2.49 7.47 -1.28
CA GLY A 367 3.57 7.79 -2.21
C GLY A 367 3.64 6.84 -3.40
N ILE A 368 3.60 5.53 -3.17
CA ILE A 368 3.69 4.55 -4.27
C ILE A 368 2.41 4.58 -5.13
N THR A 369 1.23 4.66 -4.53
CA THR A 369 -0.04 4.76 -5.26
C THR A 369 -0.05 5.97 -6.18
N GLY A 370 0.34 7.16 -5.66
CA GLY A 370 0.43 8.36 -6.49
C GLY A 370 1.46 8.26 -7.62
N LEU A 371 2.54 7.50 -7.45
CA LEU A 371 3.54 7.24 -8.50
C LEU A 371 3.00 6.32 -9.58
N VAL A 372 2.34 5.22 -9.20
CA VAL A 372 1.69 4.28 -10.13
C VAL A 372 0.68 5.02 -10.99
N GLN A 373 -0.23 5.78 -10.38
CA GLN A 373 -1.24 6.57 -11.09
C GLN A 373 -0.63 7.64 -12.00
N SER A 374 0.49 8.27 -11.58
CA SER A 374 1.19 9.25 -12.42
C SER A 374 1.79 8.63 -13.67
N VAL A 375 2.38 7.43 -13.57
CA VAL A 375 2.92 6.71 -14.73
C VAL A 375 1.80 6.22 -15.63
N HIS A 376 0.76 5.58 -15.07
CA HIS A 376 -0.42 5.13 -15.81
C HIS A 376 -1.03 6.27 -16.65
N GLY A 377 -1.27 7.44 -16.04
CA GLY A 377 -1.77 8.61 -16.73
C GLY A 377 -0.83 9.17 -17.81
N ALA A 378 0.49 8.97 -17.66
CA ALA A 378 1.48 9.48 -18.61
C ALA A 378 1.68 8.58 -19.84
N LEU A 379 1.40 7.27 -19.75
CA LEU A 379 1.65 6.31 -20.84
C LEU A 379 0.90 6.68 -22.13
N ALA A 380 -0.33 7.13 -22.04
CA ALA A 380 -1.12 7.56 -23.21
C ALA A 380 -0.55 8.78 -23.94
N GLY A 381 0.38 9.50 -23.32
CA GLY A 381 1.08 10.65 -23.90
C GLY A 381 2.51 10.35 -24.34
N LEU A 382 2.99 9.13 -24.16
CA LEU A 382 4.31 8.69 -24.63
C LEU A 382 4.24 8.39 -26.13
N VAL A 383 5.07 9.06 -26.93
CA VAL A 383 5.11 8.91 -28.39
C VAL A 383 6.42 8.24 -28.79
N ILE A 384 6.33 7.11 -29.47
CA ILE A 384 7.47 6.30 -29.91
C ILE A 384 7.91 6.73 -31.30
N ARG A 385 9.21 6.88 -31.49
CA ARG A 385 9.83 7.11 -32.79
C ARG A 385 10.06 5.78 -33.49
N LYS A 386 9.46 5.60 -34.69
CA LYS A 386 9.50 4.31 -35.44
C LYS A 386 10.66 4.20 -36.42
N ASP A 387 11.34 5.31 -36.76
CA ASP A 387 12.40 5.37 -37.78
C ASP A 387 13.83 5.45 -37.21
N ILE A 388 14.03 5.03 -35.96
CA ILE A 388 15.32 5.13 -35.24
C ILE A 388 16.43 4.44 -36.04
N LEU A 389 16.16 3.25 -36.55
CA LEU A 389 17.14 2.42 -37.26
C LEU A 389 17.40 2.86 -38.72
N SER A 390 16.77 3.96 -39.17
CA SER A 390 17.18 4.64 -40.38
C SER A 390 18.48 5.45 -40.23
N ASP A 391 18.92 5.66 -38.99
CA ASP A 391 20.21 6.29 -38.69
C ASP A 391 21.33 5.28 -38.84
N ASN A 392 22.20 5.53 -39.82
CA ASN A 392 23.35 4.66 -40.14
C ASN A 392 24.32 4.45 -38.96
N SER A 393 24.32 5.30 -37.95
CA SER A 393 25.13 5.13 -36.74
C SER A 393 24.79 3.85 -35.98
N TYR A 394 23.60 3.26 -36.21
CA TYR A 394 23.17 2.00 -35.58
C TYR A 394 23.40 0.76 -36.46
N ASN A 395 23.96 0.87 -37.67
CA ASN A 395 24.09 -0.29 -38.58
C ASN A 395 24.90 -1.46 -37.97
N ASP A 396 25.87 -1.17 -37.15
CA ASP A 396 26.73 -2.22 -36.55
C ASP A 396 26.01 -3.10 -35.50
N ILE A 397 24.82 -2.68 -35.00
CA ILE A 397 24.02 -3.52 -34.09
C ILE A 397 23.47 -4.79 -34.76
N PHE A 398 23.45 -4.82 -36.10
CA PHE A 398 23.05 -5.98 -36.89
C PHE A 398 24.16 -6.99 -37.14
N SER A 399 25.36 -6.72 -36.66
CA SER A 399 26.53 -7.61 -36.84
C SER A 399 26.29 -9.01 -36.26
N ALA A 400 25.64 -9.12 -35.10
CA ALA A 400 25.30 -10.41 -34.51
C ALA A 400 24.31 -11.20 -35.36
N GLU A 401 23.33 -10.53 -35.98
CA GLU A 401 22.34 -11.15 -36.85
C GLU A 401 22.97 -11.62 -38.18
N GLU A 402 23.96 -10.91 -38.71
CA GLU A 402 24.71 -11.35 -39.88
C GLU A 402 25.54 -12.62 -39.55
N ALA A 403 26.15 -12.68 -38.38
CA ALA A 403 26.84 -13.89 -37.91
C ALA A 403 25.88 -15.07 -37.77
N ASN A 404 24.68 -14.85 -37.19
CA ASN A 404 23.64 -15.84 -37.05
C ASN A 404 23.11 -16.32 -38.42
N ARG A 405 22.99 -15.43 -39.40
CA ARG A 405 22.64 -15.80 -40.80
C ARG A 405 23.68 -16.77 -41.40
N MET A 406 24.95 -16.45 -41.26
CA MET A 406 26.05 -17.30 -41.75
C MET A 406 26.06 -18.68 -41.05
N VAL A 407 25.73 -18.72 -39.73
CA VAL A 407 25.60 -19.99 -38.99
C VAL A 407 24.45 -20.84 -39.55
N ARG A 408 23.31 -20.23 -39.89
CA ARG A 408 22.21 -20.95 -40.55
C ARG A 408 22.60 -21.51 -41.92
N GLU A 409 23.54 -20.90 -42.57
CA GLU A 409 24.14 -21.39 -43.84
C GLU A 409 25.19 -22.47 -43.63
N GLY A 410 25.45 -22.89 -42.40
CA GLY A 410 26.38 -23.96 -42.08
C GLY A 410 27.80 -23.51 -41.74
N ILE A 411 28.07 -22.20 -41.66
CA ILE A 411 29.38 -21.68 -41.30
C ILE A 411 29.56 -21.78 -39.76
N PRO A 412 30.67 -22.34 -39.25
CA PRO A 412 30.92 -22.37 -37.82
C PRO A 412 30.91 -20.96 -37.23
N PHE A 413 30.30 -20.77 -36.04
CA PHE A 413 30.10 -19.45 -35.42
C PHE A 413 31.43 -18.64 -35.32
N ARG A 414 32.53 -19.28 -34.97
CA ARG A 414 33.83 -18.60 -34.86
C ARG A 414 34.34 -18.02 -36.18
N ASP A 415 34.06 -18.69 -37.28
CA ASP A 415 34.45 -18.25 -38.62
C ASP A 415 33.49 -17.14 -39.11
N ALA A 416 32.19 -17.33 -38.89
CA ALA A 416 31.19 -16.28 -39.11
C ALA A 416 31.54 -15.00 -38.34
N TYR A 417 31.88 -15.11 -37.06
CA TYR A 417 32.26 -13.96 -36.24
C TYR A 417 33.50 -13.23 -36.84
N ARG A 418 34.52 -13.97 -37.26
CA ARG A 418 35.73 -13.37 -37.86
C ARG A 418 35.43 -12.64 -39.16
N GLU A 419 34.54 -13.19 -39.99
CA GLU A 419 34.15 -12.54 -41.24
C GLU A 419 33.33 -11.28 -40.99
N VAL A 420 32.40 -11.33 -40.02
CA VAL A 420 31.59 -10.18 -39.63
C VAL A 420 32.47 -9.08 -39.00
N ALA A 421 33.46 -9.45 -38.18
CA ALA A 421 34.37 -8.51 -37.55
C ALA A 421 35.18 -7.68 -38.60
N LYS A 422 35.49 -8.26 -39.77
CA LYS A 422 36.15 -7.53 -40.88
C LYS A 422 35.26 -6.45 -41.50
N LYS A 423 33.94 -6.58 -41.35
CA LYS A 423 32.95 -5.64 -41.89
C LYS A 423 32.51 -4.60 -40.85
N ALA A 424 32.87 -4.78 -39.56
CA ALA A 424 32.53 -3.85 -38.50
C ALA A 424 33.02 -2.42 -38.81
N GLY A 425 32.22 -1.42 -38.56
CA GLY A 425 32.52 -0.02 -38.90
C GLY A 425 32.29 0.36 -40.38
N SER A 426 31.96 -0.59 -41.25
CA SER A 426 31.69 -0.30 -42.67
C SER A 426 30.28 0.19 -42.96
N GLY A 427 29.36 0.07 -41.99
CA GLY A 427 27.92 0.39 -42.18
C GLY A 427 27.19 -0.55 -43.14
N SER A 428 27.78 -1.71 -43.48
CA SER A 428 27.28 -2.62 -44.51
C SER A 428 26.25 -3.64 -44.02
N PHE A 429 25.92 -3.65 -42.73
CA PHE A 429 24.91 -4.54 -42.18
C PHE A 429 23.50 -4.01 -42.46
N THR A 430 22.54 -4.91 -42.64
CA THR A 430 21.15 -4.58 -42.94
C THR A 430 20.21 -4.99 -41.83
N VAL A 431 19.08 -4.30 -41.73
CA VAL A 431 18.01 -4.61 -40.78
C VAL A 431 17.54 -6.06 -41.01
N PRO A 432 17.54 -6.92 -40.01
CA PRO A 432 17.09 -8.30 -40.15
C PRO A 432 15.58 -8.37 -40.36
N SER A 433 15.11 -9.44 -40.98
CA SER A 433 13.68 -9.76 -40.99
C SER A 433 13.22 -10.18 -39.59
N THR A 434 12.21 -9.52 -39.06
CA THR A 434 11.64 -9.86 -37.74
C THR A 434 10.99 -11.26 -37.69
N SER A 435 10.64 -11.83 -38.84
CA SER A 435 10.13 -13.21 -38.95
C SER A 435 11.14 -14.31 -38.54
N GLN A 436 12.39 -13.95 -38.30
CA GLN A 436 13.43 -14.89 -37.85
C GLN A 436 13.44 -15.12 -36.34
N TYR A 437 12.78 -14.24 -35.58
CA TYR A 437 12.69 -14.33 -34.13
C TYR A 437 11.40 -15.12 -33.75
N THR A 438 11.55 -16.36 -33.30
CA THR A 438 10.41 -17.26 -33.09
C THR A 438 10.26 -17.70 -31.63
N HIS A 439 11.29 -17.52 -30.79
CA HIS A 439 11.24 -17.93 -29.39
C HIS A 439 10.55 -16.87 -28.54
N THR A 440 9.94 -17.29 -27.43
CA THR A 440 9.35 -16.41 -26.44
C THR A 440 10.39 -15.44 -25.86
N GLY A 441 10.01 -14.20 -25.68
CA GLY A 441 10.92 -13.14 -25.23
C GLY A 441 11.79 -12.58 -26.34
N SER A 442 11.37 -12.70 -27.60
CA SER A 442 12.08 -12.16 -28.77
C SER A 442 11.25 -11.10 -29.51
N ILE A 443 11.88 -10.40 -30.44
CA ILE A 443 11.22 -9.41 -31.32
C ILE A 443 10.02 -10.07 -32.00
N GLY A 444 8.85 -9.44 -31.92
CA GLY A 444 7.58 -9.96 -32.45
C GLY A 444 6.87 -11.00 -31.58
N ASN A 445 7.56 -11.52 -30.54
CA ASN A 445 6.98 -12.45 -29.56
C ASN A 445 7.45 -12.12 -28.14
N PRO A 446 7.02 -11.00 -27.54
CA PRO A 446 7.47 -10.57 -26.22
C PRO A 446 6.99 -11.46 -25.05
N GLY A 447 6.09 -12.44 -25.31
CA GLY A 447 5.61 -13.36 -24.30
C GLY A 447 4.56 -12.75 -23.35
N THR A 448 3.83 -11.75 -23.81
CA THR A 448 2.86 -10.97 -23.01
C THR A 448 1.80 -11.83 -22.35
N GLU A 449 1.29 -12.87 -23.02
CA GLU A 449 0.28 -13.76 -22.45
C GLU A 449 0.79 -14.53 -21.23
N LEU A 450 2.02 -15.01 -21.24
CA LEU A 450 2.61 -15.71 -20.10
C LEU A 450 2.75 -14.79 -18.87
N VAL A 451 3.06 -13.52 -19.11
CA VAL A 451 3.13 -12.52 -18.02
C VAL A 451 1.74 -12.20 -17.49
N ARG A 452 0.72 -12.11 -18.37
CA ARG A 452 -0.69 -11.92 -17.96
C ARG A 452 -1.17 -13.06 -17.04
N GLU A 453 -0.91 -14.30 -17.41
CA GLU A 453 -1.27 -15.46 -16.59
C GLU A 453 -0.62 -15.37 -15.20
N ARG A 454 0.68 -15.01 -15.12
CA ARG A 454 1.39 -14.82 -13.85
C ARG A 454 0.83 -13.66 -13.03
N LEU A 455 0.43 -12.57 -13.67
CA LEU A 455 -0.20 -11.42 -13.01
C LEU A 455 -1.53 -11.80 -12.37
N GLU A 456 -2.38 -12.56 -13.06
CA GLU A 456 -3.64 -13.05 -12.52
C GLU A 456 -3.40 -13.97 -11.31
N GLU A 457 -2.46 -14.92 -11.43
CA GLU A 457 -2.10 -15.82 -10.32
C GLU A 457 -1.65 -15.05 -9.07
N VAL A 458 -0.71 -14.11 -9.22
CA VAL A 458 -0.17 -13.39 -8.07
C VAL A 458 -1.18 -12.43 -7.47
N THR A 459 -1.98 -11.74 -8.30
CA THR A 459 -3.02 -10.82 -7.83
C THR A 459 -4.12 -11.56 -7.07
N GLY A 460 -4.46 -12.78 -7.49
CA GLY A 460 -5.40 -13.65 -6.79
C GLY A 460 -4.98 -14.06 -5.37
N ARG A 461 -3.74 -13.79 -4.95
CA ARG A 461 -3.27 -14.01 -3.56
C ARG A 461 -3.74 -12.92 -2.60
N PHE A 462 -4.13 -11.76 -3.10
CA PHE A 462 -4.67 -10.67 -2.30
C PHE A 462 -6.18 -10.87 -2.12
N VAL A 463 -6.61 -10.88 -0.87
CA VAL A 463 -8.01 -11.21 -0.53
C VAL A 463 -8.88 -9.98 -0.72
N ALA A 464 -9.88 -10.08 -1.58
CA ALA A 464 -10.97 -9.12 -1.70
C ALA A 464 -11.91 -9.15 -0.46
N GLY A 465 -12.75 -8.16 -0.31
CA GLY A 465 -13.79 -8.16 0.74
C GLY A 465 -13.29 -7.80 2.13
N ASN A 466 -12.24 -6.96 2.20
CA ASN A 466 -11.67 -6.48 3.45
C ASN A 466 -11.86 -4.99 3.67
N SER A 467 -12.82 -4.34 3.02
CA SER A 467 -13.20 -2.97 3.37
C SER A 467 -13.88 -2.95 4.75
N PRO A 468 -13.82 -1.83 5.49
CA PRO A 468 -14.47 -1.73 6.79
C PRO A 468 -15.97 -2.04 6.74
N GLN A 469 -16.67 -1.62 5.69
CA GLN A 469 -18.10 -1.87 5.51
C GLN A 469 -18.39 -3.36 5.30
N GLU A 470 -17.66 -4.04 4.41
CA GLU A 470 -17.81 -5.48 4.16
C GLU A 470 -17.51 -6.31 5.42
N LEU A 471 -16.53 -5.89 6.23
CA LEU A 471 -16.25 -6.53 7.51
C LEU A 471 -17.38 -6.30 8.50
N ALA A 472 -17.92 -5.09 8.61
CA ALA A 472 -19.03 -4.77 9.50
C ALA A 472 -20.30 -5.57 9.16
N ASP A 473 -20.62 -5.68 7.87
CA ASP A 473 -21.79 -6.45 7.40
C ASP A 473 -21.63 -7.93 7.72
N ARG A 474 -20.45 -8.50 7.44
CA ARG A 474 -20.13 -9.90 7.80
C ARG A 474 -20.21 -10.16 9.30
N ILE A 475 -19.66 -9.27 10.13
CA ILE A 475 -19.71 -9.44 11.60
C ILE A 475 -21.13 -9.46 12.11
N ARG A 476 -22.05 -8.66 11.54
CA ARG A 476 -23.47 -8.67 11.89
C ARG A 476 -24.14 -9.97 11.48
N GLU A 477 -23.94 -10.42 10.24
CA GLU A 477 -24.53 -11.65 9.71
C GLU A 477 -24.05 -12.91 10.45
N GLU A 478 -22.73 -13.06 10.63
CA GLU A 478 -22.13 -14.22 11.30
C GLU A 478 -22.33 -14.17 12.83
N GLY A 479 -22.35 -12.98 13.43
CA GLY A 479 -22.59 -12.79 14.85
C GLY A 479 -23.99 -13.27 15.31
N ASP A 480 -24.96 -13.30 14.41
CA ASP A 480 -26.33 -13.79 14.66
C ASP A 480 -26.50 -15.29 14.34
N GLN A 481 -25.65 -15.89 13.52
CA GLN A 481 -25.80 -17.28 13.03
C GLN A 481 -25.07 -18.34 13.86
N VAL A 482 -24.18 -17.98 14.77
CA VAL A 482 -23.40 -18.95 15.54
C VAL A 482 -24.25 -19.41 16.74
N PRO A 483 -24.78 -20.68 16.78
CA PRO A 483 -25.56 -21.18 17.91
C PRO A 483 -24.73 -21.19 19.18
N GLY A 484 -25.37 -20.88 20.31
CA GLY A 484 -24.80 -20.87 21.65
C GLY A 484 -24.30 -22.23 22.16
#